data_d81c9f46c06bbf9d8b57b3dd5d3068ab
#
_entry.id   d81c9f46c06bbf9d8b57b3dd5d3068ab
#
_cell.length_a   1.000
_cell.length_b   1.000
_cell.length_c   1.000
_cell.angle_alpha   90.00
_cell.angle_beta   90.00
_cell.angle_gamma   90.00
#
_symmetry.space_group_name_H-M   'P 1'
#
loop_
_entity.id
_entity.type
_entity.pdbx_description
1 polymer ?
#
loop_
_entity_poly.entity_id
_entity_poly.type
_entity_poly.pdbx_seq_one_letter_code
_entity_poly.pdbx_strand_id
1 'polypeptide(L)'
;MDGVERKAYIIELLKCVDEPVTGAELAQQCSVSRQIIVGDISVLRAKGVPIVSTPQGYQLVADTRLPEGLQCRIVCCHGPELVEKELEAIVDNGGMVRNVGVEHHVYGFLEVELLLRSRRDIRRYVEQMAETKATLLSSISHGVHTHLIETKSEDDFQAILAELKKMHILLSE
;
A
#
# COMPACT_ATOMS: atom_id res chain seq x y z
N MET A 1 -11.43 13.63 -25.17
CA MET A 1 -10.65 12.37 -25.17
C MET A 1 -11.62 11.20 -25.07
N ASP A 2 -11.62 10.32 -26.04
CA ASP A 2 -12.49 9.15 -26.00
C ASP A 2 -11.94 8.08 -25.01
N GLY A 3 -12.69 6.99 -24.79
CA GLY A 3 -12.29 5.98 -23.79
C GLY A 3 -11.06 5.16 -24.17
N VAL A 4 -10.68 5.08 -25.45
CA VAL A 4 -9.48 4.37 -25.91
C VAL A 4 -8.26 5.26 -25.73
N GLU A 5 -8.36 6.49 -26.21
CA GLU A 5 -7.32 7.52 -26.05
C GLU A 5 -7.00 7.79 -24.58
N ARG A 6 -8.03 7.85 -23.72
CA ARG A 6 -7.88 8.09 -22.29
C ARG A 6 -7.09 6.96 -21.60
N LYS A 7 -7.41 5.70 -21.90
CA LYS A 7 -6.67 4.56 -21.34
C LYS A 7 -5.22 4.53 -21.81
N ALA A 8 -4.94 4.86 -23.05
CA ALA A 8 -3.58 5.00 -23.56
C ALA A 8 -2.83 6.13 -22.83
N TYR A 9 -3.47 7.28 -22.66
CA TYR A 9 -2.91 8.42 -21.93
C TYR A 9 -2.58 8.08 -20.47
N ILE A 10 -3.49 7.37 -19.78
CA ILE A 10 -3.26 6.93 -18.38
C ILE A 10 -2.00 6.06 -18.29
N ILE A 11 -1.82 5.10 -19.21
CA ILE A 11 -0.62 4.24 -19.20
C ILE A 11 0.64 5.06 -19.40
N GLU A 12 0.67 5.96 -20.38
CA GLU A 12 1.84 6.79 -20.68
C GLU A 12 2.16 7.73 -19.49
N LEU A 13 1.15 8.33 -18.89
CA LEU A 13 1.35 9.16 -17.71
C LEU A 13 1.97 8.36 -16.56
N LEU A 14 1.42 7.20 -16.24
CA LEU A 14 1.93 6.34 -15.16
C LEU A 14 3.32 5.76 -15.45
N LYS A 15 3.77 5.70 -16.70
CA LYS A 15 5.15 5.34 -17.06
C LYS A 15 6.13 6.47 -16.83
N CYS A 16 5.69 7.72 -17.00
CA CYS A 16 6.55 8.90 -16.94
C CYS A 16 6.78 9.42 -15.51
N VAL A 17 6.06 8.90 -14.53
CA VAL A 17 6.15 9.37 -13.14
C VAL A 17 6.61 8.25 -12.22
N ASP A 18 7.46 8.59 -11.27
CA ASP A 18 7.94 7.64 -10.25
C ASP A 18 7.01 7.58 -9.02
N GLU A 19 6.22 8.63 -8.81
CA GLU A 19 5.28 8.73 -7.69
C GLU A 19 3.86 8.30 -8.12
N PRO A 20 3.06 7.72 -7.18
CA PRO A 20 1.67 7.39 -7.45
C PRO A 20 0.84 8.62 -7.83
N VAL A 21 -0.05 8.47 -8.82
CA VAL A 21 -0.96 9.52 -9.27
C VAL A 21 -2.36 9.25 -8.73
N THR A 22 -2.95 10.23 -8.06
CA THR A 22 -4.28 10.05 -7.47
C THR A 22 -5.37 9.92 -8.55
N GLY A 23 -6.45 9.21 -8.21
CA GLY A 23 -7.59 9.11 -9.11
C GLY A 23 -8.26 10.45 -9.39
N ALA A 24 -8.11 11.44 -8.50
CA ALA A 24 -8.61 12.80 -8.70
C ALA A 24 -7.76 13.56 -9.73
N GLU A 25 -6.44 13.46 -9.66
CA GLU A 25 -5.52 14.06 -10.65
C GLU A 25 -5.73 13.47 -12.04
N LEU A 26 -5.85 12.12 -12.15
CA LEU A 26 -6.18 11.47 -13.42
C LEU A 26 -7.51 11.96 -14.00
N ALA A 27 -8.52 12.08 -13.14
CA ALA A 27 -9.85 12.57 -13.54
C ALA A 27 -9.80 14.01 -14.06
N GLN A 28 -9.06 14.88 -13.36
CA GLN A 28 -8.86 16.27 -13.76
C GLN A 28 -8.13 16.37 -15.11
N GLN A 29 -7.01 15.66 -15.28
CA GLN A 29 -6.21 15.69 -16.52
C GLN A 29 -6.99 15.13 -17.71
N CYS A 30 -7.82 14.12 -17.49
CA CYS A 30 -8.65 13.53 -18.51
C CYS A 30 -10.00 14.25 -18.72
N SER A 31 -10.33 15.24 -17.91
CA SER A 31 -11.62 15.96 -17.91
C SER A 31 -12.84 15.03 -17.77
N VAL A 32 -12.76 14.05 -16.85
CA VAL A 32 -13.82 13.07 -16.56
C VAL A 32 -14.04 12.94 -15.05
N SER A 33 -15.07 12.22 -14.63
CA SER A 33 -15.27 11.89 -13.23
C SER A 33 -14.26 10.85 -12.71
N ARG A 34 -13.98 10.87 -11.41
CA ARG A 34 -13.15 9.83 -10.76
C ARG A 34 -13.70 8.42 -10.99
N GLN A 35 -15.02 8.27 -11.06
CA GLN A 35 -15.67 6.97 -11.33
C GLN A 35 -15.30 6.40 -12.71
N ILE A 36 -15.18 7.25 -13.71
CA ILE A 36 -14.73 6.84 -15.05
C ILE A 36 -13.28 6.35 -14.98
N ILE A 37 -12.40 7.03 -14.25
CA ILE A 37 -11.01 6.59 -14.05
C ILE A 37 -10.96 5.22 -13.37
N VAL A 38 -11.75 4.99 -12.31
CA VAL A 38 -11.85 3.67 -11.65
C VAL A 38 -12.22 2.57 -12.64
N GLY A 39 -13.20 2.85 -13.51
CA GLY A 39 -13.61 1.92 -14.59
C GLY A 39 -12.47 1.66 -15.61
N ASP A 40 -11.79 2.72 -16.05
CA ASP A 40 -10.68 2.59 -17.00
C ASP A 40 -9.49 1.80 -16.41
N ILE A 41 -9.13 2.05 -15.17
CA ILE A 41 -8.09 1.30 -14.44
C ILE A 41 -8.47 -0.18 -14.33
N SER A 42 -9.74 -0.49 -14.02
CA SER A 42 -10.22 -1.87 -13.96
C SER A 42 -10.10 -2.59 -15.30
N VAL A 43 -10.45 -1.90 -16.40
CA VAL A 43 -10.30 -2.44 -17.77
C VAL A 43 -8.82 -2.65 -18.12
N LEU A 44 -7.94 -1.72 -17.75
CA LEU A 44 -6.50 -1.83 -18.01
C LEU A 44 -5.90 -3.03 -17.27
N ARG A 45 -6.27 -3.21 -16.01
CA ARG A 45 -5.85 -4.39 -15.21
C ARG A 45 -6.34 -5.71 -15.82
N ALA A 46 -7.59 -5.74 -16.26
CA ALA A 46 -8.13 -6.92 -16.94
C ALA A 46 -7.39 -7.26 -18.26
N LYS A 47 -6.72 -6.27 -18.86
CA LYS A 47 -5.84 -6.45 -20.02
C LYS A 47 -4.38 -6.77 -19.64
N GLY A 48 -4.09 -6.99 -18.37
CA GLY A 48 -2.76 -7.34 -17.89
C GLY A 48 -1.82 -6.16 -17.65
N VAL A 49 -2.31 -4.91 -17.66
CA VAL A 49 -1.48 -3.75 -17.31
C VAL A 49 -1.23 -3.77 -15.78
N PRO A 50 0.02 -3.80 -15.30
CA PRO A 50 0.35 -3.99 -13.89
C PRO A 50 0.18 -2.69 -13.10
N ILE A 51 -1.05 -2.21 -12.97
CA ILE A 51 -1.39 -1.02 -12.18
C ILE A 51 -1.79 -1.45 -10.78
N VAL A 52 -1.09 -0.95 -9.77
CA VAL A 52 -1.47 -1.11 -8.35
C VAL A 52 -2.21 0.13 -7.85
N SER A 53 -3.13 -0.09 -6.92
CA SER A 53 -3.73 0.99 -6.13
C SER A 53 -3.03 1.03 -4.79
N THR A 54 -2.60 2.21 -4.39
CA THR A 54 -2.03 2.48 -3.08
C THR A 54 -2.83 3.58 -2.39
N PRO A 55 -2.65 3.82 -1.10
CA PRO A 55 -3.25 4.98 -0.44
C PRO A 55 -2.87 6.32 -1.09
N GLN A 56 -1.71 6.38 -1.75
CA GLN A 56 -1.22 7.57 -2.43
C GLN A 56 -1.76 7.73 -3.86
N GLY A 57 -2.33 6.67 -4.46
CA GLY A 57 -2.85 6.71 -5.83
C GLY A 57 -2.52 5.47 -6.64
N TYR A 58 -2.60 5.60 -7.95
CA TYR A 58 -2.27 4.55 -8.92
C TYR A 58 -0.83 4.64 -9.37
N GLN A 59 -0.18 3.50 -9.50
CA GLN A 59 1.20 3.38 -9.95
C GLN A 59 1.36 2.15 -10.85
N LEU A 60 2.20 2.25 -11.88
CA LEU A 60 2.69 1.07 -12.60
C LEU A 60 3.78 0.40 -11.79
N VAL A 61 3.62 -0.90 -11.54
CA VAL A 61 4.71 -1.71 -11.01
C VAL A 61 5.48 -2.27 -12.20
N ALA A 62 6.71 -1.83 -12.37
CA ALA A 62 7.60 -2.49 -13.32
C ALA A 62 7.86 -3.92 -12.83
N ASP A 63 7.33 -4.88 -13.55
CA ASP A 63 7.30 -6.33 -13.21
C ASP A 63 8.67 -7.02 -13.27
N THR A 64 9.76 -6.27 -13.26
CA THR A 64 11.10 -6.81 -13.52
C THR A 64 12.16 -6.52 -12.46
N ARG A 65 11.81 -5.85 -11.38
CA ARG A 65 12.74 -5.79 -10.25
C ARG A 65 12.35 -6.90 -9.28
N LEU A 66 13.10 -8.00 -9.35
CA LEU A 66 13.29 -8.83 -8.16
C LEU A 66 13.59 -7.85 -7.01
N PRO A 67 12.92 -8.00 -5.87
CA PRO A 67 13.17 -7.12 -4.73
C PRO A 67 14.67 -7.10 -4.47
N GLU A 68 15.28 -5.92 -4.49
CA GLU A 68 16.71 -5.75 -4.18
C GLU A 68 16.95 -5.90 -2.67
N GLY A 69 16.16 -6.73 -1.98
CA GLY A 69 16.21 -6.87 -0.55
C GLY A 69 15.51 -8.13 -0.04
N LEU A 70 15.63 -8.30 1.26
CA LEU A 70 14.95 -9.35 1.99
C LEU A 70 13.46 -8.98 2.11
N GLN A 71 12.58 -9.92 1.74
CA GLN A 71 11.14 -9.80 1.98
C GLN A 71 10.72 -10.75 3.08
N CYS A 72 10.15 -10.21 4.13
CA CYS A 72 9.68 -10.98 5.27
C CYS A 72 8.24 -10.60 5.62
N ARG A 73 7.45 -11.59 5.98
CA ARG A 73 6.08 -11.40 6.46
C ARG A 73 6.07 -11.49 7.99
N ILE A 74 5.50 -10.47 8.62
CA ILE A 74 5.28 -10.44 10.07
C ILE A 74 3.78 -10.49 10.37
N VAL A 75 3.44 -10.90 11.58
CA VAL A 75 2.06 -10.90 12.10
C VAL A 75 2.00 -10.01 13.33
N CYS A 76 1.15 -9.01 13.28
CA CYS A 76 0.94 -8.06 14.38
C CYS A 76 -0.50 -8.10 14.88
N CYS A 77 -0.68 -7.66 16.14
CA CYS A 77 -2.00 -7.48 16.72
C CYS A 77 -2.02 -6.23 17.61
N HIS A 78 -2.82 -5.25 17.23
CA HIS A 78 -3.02 -4.03 18.01
C HIS A 78 -4.27 -3.27 17.57
N GLY A 79 -4.66 -2.27 18.35
CA GLY A 79 -5.74 -1.36 18.01
C GLY A 79 -5.29 -0.21 17.09
N PRO A 80 -6.24 0.61 16.63
CA PRO A 80 -5.98 1.69 15.68
C PRO A 80 -5.01 2.77 16.21
N GLU A 81 -4.88 2.91 17.52
CA GLU A 81 -4.01 3.87 18.19
C GLU A 81 -2.50 3.61 18.01
N LEU A 82 -2.13 2.39 17.60
CA LEU A 82 -0.74 2.00 17.40
C LEU A 82 -0.32 1.92 15.92
N VAL A 83 -1.25 2.10 14.98
CA VAL A 83 -0.98 1.98 13.54
C VAL A 83 0.17 2.88 13.09
N GLU A 84 0.13 4.16 13.43
CA GLU A 84 1.19 5.11 13.03
C GLU A 84 2.54 4.70 13.62
N LYS A 85 2.58 4.34 14.90
CA LYS A 85 3.80 3.93 15.60
C LYS A 85 4.40 2.63 15.03
N GLU A 86 3.55 1.66 14.70
CA GLU A 86 3.98 0.43 14.04
C GLU A 86 4.66 0.72 12.71
N LEU A 87 3.96 1.47 11.85
CA LEU A 87 4.47 1.81 10.51
C LEU A 87 5.77 2.63 10.60
N GLU A 88 5.85 3.58 11.54
CA GLU A 88 7.06 4.36 11.80
C GLU A 88 8.22 3.48 12.28
N ALA A 89 7.96 2.52 13.19
CA ALA A 89 8.99 1.60 13.67
C ALA A 89 9.60 0.78 12.53
N ILE A 90 8.80 0.39 11.53
CA ILE A 90 9.28 -0.33 10.35
C ILE A 90 10.14 0.58 9.46
N VAL A 91 9.62 1.76 9.12
CA VAL A 91 10.28 2.67 8.18
C VAL A 91 11.56 3.30 8.76
N ASP A 92 11.55 3.66 10.03
CA ASP A 92 12.72 4.26 10.71
C ASP A 92 13.90 3.29 10.83
N ASN A 93 13.63 1.98 10.81
CA ASN A 93 14.64 0.93 10.81
C ASN A 93 14.95 0.39 9.40
N GLY A 94 14.71 1.18 8.36
CA GLY A 94 15.11 0.87 6.99
C GLY A 94 14.16 -0.03 6.21
N GLY A 95 12.98 -0.34 6.77
CA GLY A 95 11.97 -1.16 6.11
C GLY A 95 11.04 -0.35 5.20
N MET A 96 10.47 -1.04 4.22
CA MET A 96 9.30 -0.59 3.46
C MET A 96 8.13 -1.50 3.80
N VAL A 97 6.99 -0.92 4.17
CA VAL A 97 5.74 -1.67 4.33
C VAL A 97 5.09 -1.82 2.97
N ARG A 98 5.17 -3.03 2.42
CA ARG A 98 4.66 -3.31 1.08
C ARG A 98 3.14 -3.39 1.08
N ASN A 99 2.55 -4.14 2.01
CA ASN A 99 1.12 -4.37 2.06
C ASN A 99 0.61 -4.52 3.50
N VAL A 100 -0.72 -4.61 3.63
CA VAL A 100 -1.40 -5.11 4.81
C VAL A 100 -2.31 -6.26 4.40
N GLY A 101 -2.27 -7.35 5.15
CA GLY A 101 -3.11 -8.52 4.94
C GLY A 101 -3.89 -8.90 6.17
N VAL A 102 -5.11 -9.39 5.98
CA VAL A 102 -5.98 -9.90 7.04
C VAL A 102 -6.69 -11.18 6.60
N GLU A 103 -6.99 -12.05 7.55
CA GLU A 103 -7.83 -13.21 7.30
C GLU A 103 -9.31 -12.83 7.46
N HIS A 104 -10.10 -13.05 6.41
CA HIS A 104 -11.53 -12.84 6.42
C HIS A 104 -12.26 -14.19 6.32
N HIS A 105 -13.18 -14.46 7.22
CA HIS A 105 -13.84 -15.78 7.36
C HIS A 105 -14.67 -16.21 6.13
N VAL A 106 -15.06 -15.29 5.25
CA VAL A 106 -15.80 -15.59 4.01
C VAL A 106 -14.92 -15.49 2.78
N TYR A 107 -14.10 -14.42 2.67
CA TYR A 107 -13.30 -14.13 1.48
C TYR A 107 -11.89 -14.73 1.53
N GLY A 108 -11.49 -15.33 2.66
CA GLY A 108 -10.13 -15.82 2.86
C GLY A 108 -9.13 -14.68 3.10
N PHE A 109 -7.89 -14.85 2.68
CA PHE A 109 -6.85 -13.86 2.90
C PHE A 109 -7.02 -12.65 1.97
N LEU A 110 -7.24 -11.48 2.57
CA LEU A 110 -7.35 -10.20 1.89
C LEU A 110 -6.05 -9.43 2.05
N GLU A 111 -5.51 -8.91 0.96
CA GLU A 111 -4.25 -8.17 0.96
C GLU A 111 -4.39 -6.88 0.15
N VAL A 112 -3.85 -5.79 0.67
CA VAL A 112 -3.87 -4.47 0.04
C VAL A 112 -2.47 -3.87 0.02
N GLU A 113 -2.00 -3.44 -1.14
CA GLU A 113 -0.72 -2.76 -1.30
C GLU A 113 -0.74 -1.39 -0.61
N LEU A 114 0.30 -1.09 0.18
CA LEU A 114 0.49 0.18 0.87
C LEU A 114 1.68 0.96 0.31
N LEU A 115 2.81 0.31 0.07
CA LEU A 115 4.07 0.85 -0.45
C LEU A 115 4.58 2.06 0.35
N LEU A 116 4.52 1.97 1.69
CA LEU A 116 4.99 3.03 2.59
C LEU A 116 6.49 2.92 2.81
N ARG A 117 7.23 3.95 2.37
CA ARG A 117 8.71 3.98 2.40
C ARG A 117 9.27 5.05 3.32
N SER A 118 8.44 5.99 3.75
CA SER A 118 8.86 7.15 4.51
C SER A 118 7.81 7.57 5.54
N ARG A 119 8.24 8.33 6.56
CA ARG A 119 7.30 8.96 7.50
C ARG A 119 6.32 9.91 6.80
N ARG A 120 6.68 10.48 5.64
CA ARG A 120 5.78 11.31 4.83
C ARG A 120 4.63 10.48 4.25
N ASP A 121 4.92 9.26 3.78
CA ASP A 121 3.90 8.34 3.26
C ASP A 121 2.95 7.91 4.37
N ILE A 122 3.49 7.61 5.56
CA ILE A 122 2.71 7.22 6.73
C ILE A 122 1.76 8.34 7.14
N ARG A 123 2.25 9.59 7.25
CA ARG A 123 1.39 10.74 7.59
C ARG A 123 0.26 10.91 6.59
N ARG A 124 0.56 10.88 5.29
CA ARG A 124 -0.47 10.96 4.23
C ARG A 124 -1.52 9.85 4.37
N TYR A 125 -1.08 8.63 4.66
CA TYR A 125 -1.96 7.50 4.87
C TYR A 125 -2.88 7.71 6.09
N VAL A 126 -2.33 8.09 7.23
CA VAL A 126 -3.08 8.33 8.47
C VAL A 126 -4.05 9.51 8.32
N GLU A 127 -3.61 10.62 7.70
CA GLU A 127 -4.46 11.77 7.39
C GLU A 127 -5.64 11.38 6.50
N GLN A 128 -5.40 10.63 5.44
CA GLN A 128 -6.43 10.16 4.52
C GLN A 128 -7.44 9.22 5.20
N MET A 129 -6.96 8.31 6.08
CA MET A 129 -7.84 7.46 6.89
C MET A 129 -8.73 8.30 7.81
N ALA A 130 -8.19 9.32 8.45
CA ALA A 130 -8.94 10.22 9.33
C ALA A 130 -9.97 11.08 8.57
N GLU A 131 -9.58 11.69 7.45
CA GLU A 131 -10.45 12.53 6.63
C GLU A 131 -11.64 11.76 6.04
N THR A 132 -11.38 10.56 5.55
CA THR A 132 -12.41 9.71 4.93
C THR A 132 -13.24 8.92 5.93
N LYS A 133 -12.83 8.92 7.21
CA LYS A 133 -13.39 8.05 8.27
C LYS A 133 -13.39 6.58 7.84
N ALA A 134 -12.39 6.18 7.08
CA ALA A 134 -12.26 4.81 6.60
C ALA A 134 -11.93 3.87 7.77
N THR A 135 -12.51 2.69 7.72
CA THR A 135 -12.21 1.62 8.69
C THR A 135 -10.92 0.92 8.30
N LEU A 136 -10.04 0.71 9.26
CA LEU A 136 -8.81 -0.07 9.05
C LEU A 136 -9.15 -1.50 8.64
N LEU A 137 -8.37 -2.05 7.72
CA LEU A 137 -8.54 -3.44 7.29
C LEU A 137 -8.38 -4.42 8.48
N SER A 138 -7.43 -4.15 9.39
CA SER A 138 -7.20 -4.94 10.61
C SER A 138 -8.39 -4.99 11.58
N SER A 139 -9.36 -4.08 11.47
CA SER A 139 -10.59 -4.13 12.27
C SER A 139 -11.46 -5.35 11.96
N ILE A 140 -11.34 -5.91 10.74
CA ILE A 140 -12.08 -7.11 10.31
C ILE A 140 -11.64 -8.34 11.12
N SER A 141 -10.37 -8.39 11.54
CA SER A 141 -9.72 -9.49 12.25
C SER A 141 -9.36 -9.14 13.70
N HIS A 142 -10.12 -8.23 14.33
CA HIS A 142 -9.91 -7.80 15.71
C HIS A 142 -8.49 -7.33 16.02
N GLY A 143 -7.87 -6.62 15.07
CA GLY A 143 -6.54 -6.06 15.19
C GLY A 143 -5.41 -6.98 14.70
N VAL A 144 -5.67 -8.26 14.43
CA VAL A 144 -4.68 -9.20 13.87
C VAL A 144 -4.50 -8.92 12.38
N HIS A 145 -3.26 -8.68 11.96
CA HIS A 145 -2.94 -8.42 10.56
C HIS A 145 -1.50 -8.80 10.24
N THR A 146 -1.19 -8.85 8.96
CA THR A 146 0.15 -9.13 8.47
C THR A 146 0.67 -7.95 7.69
N HIS A 147 1.99 -7.78 7.70
CA HIS A 147 2.69 -6.93 6.74
C HIS A 147 3.76 -7.73 6.01
N LEU A 148 3.87 -7.56 4.70
CA LEU A 148 5.04 -7.91 3.95
C LEU A 148 5.98 -6.70 4.01
N ILE A 149 7.14 -6.91 4.61
CA ILE A 149 8.17 -5.88 4.79
C ILE A 149 9.32 -6.19 3.84
N GLU A 150 9.83 -5.17 3.19
CA GLU A 150 11.05 -5.23 2.37
C GLU A 150 12.14 -4.43 3.07
N THR A 151 13.32 -5.05 3.28
CA THR A 151 14.50 -4.43 3.89
C THR A 151 15.73 -4.69 3.03
N LYS A 152 16.76 -3.85 3.20
CA LYS A 152 18.04 -4.02 2.48
C LYS A 152 18.92 -5.09 3.09
N SER A 153 18.76 -5.36 4.38
CA SER A 153 19.60 -6.30 5.13
C SER A 153 18.80 -7.07 6.19
N GLU A 154 19.34 -8.18 6.64
CA GLU A 154 18.83 -8.93 7.79
C GLU A 154 18.91 -8.10 9.08
N ASP A 155 19.98 -7.30 9.26
CA ASP A 155 20.16 -6.46 10.45
C ASP A 155 19.04 -5.42 10.57
N ASP A 156 18.62 -4.79 9.46
CA ASP A 156 17.46 -3.88 9.42
C ASP A 156 16.19 -4.62 9.86
N PHE A 157 16.00 -5.85 9.35
CA PHE A 157 14.83 -6.64 9.70
C PHE A 157 14.81 -7.00 11.18
N GLN A 158 15.95 -7.41 11.74
CA GLN A 158 16.07 -7.72 13.18
C GLN A 158 15.84 -6.46 14.05
N ALA A 159 16.29 -5.28 13.60
CA ALA A 159 16.00 -4.02 14.29
C ALA A 159 14.50 -3.71 14.31
N ILE A 160 13.79 -3.92 13.19
CA ILE A 160 12.33 -3.80 13.12
C ILE A 160 11.64 -4.73 14.11
N LEU A 161 12.01 -6.02 14.11
CA LEU A 161 11.42 -7.00 15.04
C LEU A 161 11.64 -6.61 16.50
N ALA A 162 12.83 -6.10 16.82
CA ALA A 162 13.15 -5.65 18.19
C ALA A 162 12.24 -4.49 18.63
N GLU A 163 11.99 -3.51 17.77
CA GLU A 163 11.09 -2.39 18.10
C GLU A 163 9.62 -2.85 18.23
N LEU A 164 9.13 -3.69 17.32
CA LEU A 164 7.77 -4.22 17.40
C LEU A 164 7.55 -5.11 18.63
N LYS A 165 8.58 -5.88 19.06
CA LYS A 165 8.55 -6.65 20.30
C LYS A 165 8.47 -5.74 21.53
N LYS A 166 9.21 -4.63 21.59
CA LYS A 166 9.13 -3.64 22.68
C LYS A 166 7.73 -3.02 22.80
N MET A 167 7.04 -2.87 21.68
CA MET A 167 5.68 -2.37 21.65
C MET A 167 4.62 -3.43 22.00
N HIS A 168 5.03 -4.69 22.18
CA HIS A 168 4.16 -5.84 22.46
C HIS A 168 3.06 -6.08 21.41
N ILE A 169 3.32 -5.77 20.16
CA ILE A 169 2.37 -5.93 19.06
C ILE A 169 2.70 -7.09 18.12
N LEU A 170 3.92 -7.60 18.15
CA LEU A 170 4.34 -8.73 17.31
C LEU A 170 3.76 -10.06 17.85
N LEU A 171 3.02 -10.80 17.01
CA LEU A 171 2.44 -12.11 17.38
C LEU A 171 3.30 -13.29 16.97
N SER A 172 4.07 -13.19 15.89
CA SER A 172 4.88 -14.30 15.37
C SER A 172 6.35 -13.94 15.35
N GLU A 173 7.12 -14.94 15.70
CA GLU A 173 8.54 -15.02 15.37
C GLU A 173 8.71 -15.83 14.09
#